data_c758b3f118c7c68bec3e8248284403e4
#
_entry.id   c758b3f118c7c68bec3e8248284403e4
#
_cell.length_a   1.000
_cell.length_b   1.000
_cell.length_c   1.000
_cell.angle_alpha   90.00
_cell.angle_beta   90.00
_cell.angle_gamma   90.00
#
_symmetry.space_group_name_H-M   'P 1'
#
loop_
_entity.id
_entity.type
_entity.pdbx_description
1 polymer ?
#
loop_
_entity_poly.entity_id
_entity_poly.type
_entity_poly.pdbx_seq_one_letter_code
_entity_poly.pdbx_strand_id
1 'polypeptide(L)'
;RGKGKQEHKPNKPQYKQEELKFSPYGHAYGKHMATFDTVVEYVVNTIQKTYKYGQDIGESLLNMELVDLSDQEPVMGKLDVPADTTAAGGAAAVTMRARQQLKSLEVKYTMDYQRFSDRLNILKENMLKAYALIYGSFCTKHMQSRLQQLPNYTTEIRADPIELLKMIQILMHDPVRGRYP
;
A
#
# COMPACT_ATOMS: atom_id res chain seq x y z
N ARG A 1 -12.81 -42.34 -30.15
CA ARG A 1 -11.58 -41.50 -30.18
C ARG A 1 -12.01 -40.02 -30.14
N GLY A 2 -12.13 -39.46 -28.92
CA GLY A 2 -12.43 -38.08 -28.73
C GLY A 2 -11.13 -37.24 -28.76
N LYS A 3 -11.06 -36.31 -29.71
CA LYS A 3 -9.99 -35.29 -29.76
C LYS A 3 -10.33 -34.20 -28.74
N GLY A 4 -9.59 -34.14 -27.63
CA GLY A 4 -9.67 -33.06 -26.68
C GLY A 4 -9.23 -31.75 -27.33
N LYS A 5 -10.11 -30.74 -27.35
CA LYS A 5 -9.79 -29.37 -27.69
C LYS A 5 -8.91 -28.81 -26.57
N GLN A 6 -7.64 -28.60 -26.84
CA GLN A 6 -6.78 -27.78 -25.98
C GLN A 6 -7.24 -26.31 -26.09
N GLU A 7 -7.78 -25.80 -25.01
CA GLU A 7 -8.05 -24.36 -24.87
C GLU A 7 -6.73 -23.59 -24.85
N HIS A 8 -6.44 -22.86 -25.89
CA HIS A 8 -5.33 -21.91 -25.95
C HIS A 8 -5.64 -20.75 -25.00
N LYS A 9 -5.06 -20.78 -23.81
CA LYS A 9 -5.01 -19.59 -22.94
C LYS A 9 -4.18 -18.53 -23.66
N PRO A 10 -4.70 -17.28 -23.83
CA PRO A 10 -3.93 -16.23 -24.47
C PRO A 10 -2.66 -15.97 -23.64
N ASN A 11 -1.50 -16.12 -24.26
CA ASN A 11 -0.22 -15.77 -23.66
C ASN A 11 -0.25 -14.26 -23.33
N LYS A 12 -0.21 -13.93 -22.04
CA LYS A 12 0.02 -12.53 -21.60
C LYS A 12 1.39 -12.10 -22.16
N PRO A 13 1.48 -10.91 -22.79
CA PRO A 13 2.75 -10.44 -23.32
C PRO A 13 3.78 -10.34 -22.18
N GLN A 14 4.89 -11.07 -22.33
CA GLN A 14 6.02 -10.96 -21.41
C GLN A 14 6.86 -9.74 -21.81
N TYR A 15 6.68 -8.64 -21.10
CA TYR A 15 7.54 -7.46 -21.24
C TYR A 15 8.90 -7.72 -20.61
N LYS A 16 9.98 -7.29 -21.26
CA LYS A 16 11.29 -7.22 -20.62
C LYS A 16 11.26 -6.15 -19.54
N GLN A 17 11.95 -6.37 -18.43
CA GLN A 17 11.93 -5.46 -17.28
C GLN A 17 12.34 -4.02 -17.62
N GLU A 18 13.16 -3.84 -18.67
CA GLU A 18 13.57 -2.53 -19.20
C GLU A 18 12.45 -1.77 -19.91
N GLU A 19 11.40 -2.47 -20.35
CA GLU A 19 10.25 -1.90 -21.07
C GLU A 19 9.13 -1.45 -20.12
N LEU A 20 9.17 -1.88 -18.85
CA LEU A 20 8.17 -1.56 -17.84
C LEU A 20 8.48 -0.23 -17.16
N LYS A 21 8.33 0.89 -17.91
CA LYS A 21 8.56 2.23 -17.38
C LYS A 21 7.43 3.19 -17.77
N PHE A 22 7.14 4.10 -16.86
CA PHE A 22 6.27 5.23 -17.14
C PHE A 22 6.94 6.21 -18.10
N SER A 23 6.27 6.50 -19.22
CA SER A 23 6.73 7.44 -20.21
C SER A 23 5.58 8.37 -20.63
N PRO A 24 5.83 9.69 -20.79
CA PRO A 24 4.80 10.62 -21.25
C PRO A 24 4.33 10.34 -22.69
N TYR A 25 5.04 9.49 -23.42
CA TYR A 25 4.73 9.11 -24.78
C TYR A 25 4.16 7.70 -24.92
N GLY A 26 3.73 7.08 -23.81
CA GLY A 26 3.35 5.67 -23.72
C GLY A 26 2.34 5.18 -24.76
N HIS A 27 1.42 6.04 -25.21
CA HIS A 27 0.40 5.68 -26.20
C HIS A 27 0.74 6.12 -27.64
N ALA A 28 1.75 6.99 -27.83
CA ALA A 28 2.04 7.60 -29.12
C ALA A 28 2.94 6.73 -30.02
N TYR A 29 3.70 5.79 -29.46
CA TYR A 29 4.76 5.07 -30.14
C TYR A 29 4.52 3.55 -30.32
N GLY A 30 3.29 3.08 -30.27
CA GLY A 30 2.94 1.76 -30.81
C GLY A 30 2.93 0.60 -29.81
N LYS A 31 2.81 -0.59 -30.39
CA LYS A 31 2.35 -1.87 -29.81
C LYS A 31 3.18 -2.46 -28.65
N HIS A 32 4.25 -1.84 -28.21
CA HIS A 32 5.21 -2.45 -27.27
C HIS A 32 5.44 -1.64 -25.99
N MET A 33 4.76 -0.51 -25.79
CA MET A 33 4.91 0.23 -24.54
C MET A 33 3.93 -0.27 -23.50
N ALA A 34 4.45 -0.51 -22.31
CA ALA A 34 3.63 -0.92 -21.18
C ALA A 34 2.60 0.16 -20.84
N THR A 35 1.36 -0.25 -20.64
CA THR A 35 0.28 0.63 -20.17
C THR A 35 0.55 1.06 -18.74
N PHE A 36 -0.05 2.16 -18.32
CA PHE A 36 0.04 2.63 -16.93
C PHE A 36 -0.27 1.50 -15.94
N ASP A 37 -1.39 0.82 -16.13
CA ASP A 37 -1.85 -0.25 -15.24
C ASP A 37 -0.86 -1.42 -15.16
N THR A 38 -0.26 -1.81 -16.28
CA THR A 38 0.76 -2.88 -16.30
C THR A 38 2.00 -2.52 -15.48
N VAL A 39 2.43 -1.26 -15.55
CA VAL A 39 3.60 -0.80 -14.76
C VAL A 39 3.22 -0.72 -13.28
N VAL A 40 2.03 -0.20 -12.95
CA VAL A 40 1.54 -0.13 -11.56
C VAL A 40 1.44 -1.52 -10.95
N GLU A 41 0.83 -2.50 -11.65
CA GLU A 41 0.76 -3.88 -11.19
C GLU A 41 2.15 -4.47 -10.89
N TYR A 42 3.12 -4.21 -11.76
CA TYR A 42 4.48 -4.70 -11.55
C TYR A 42 5.17 -4.04 -10.36
N VAL A 43 5.01 -2.72 -10.19
CA VAL A 43 5.51 -1.96 -9.03
C VAL A 43 4.90 -2.49 -7.74
N VAL A 44 3.58 -2.65 -7.70
CA VAL A 44 2.85 -3.16 -6.53
C VAL A 44 3.32 -4.57 -6.17
N ASN A 45 3.42 -5.46 -7.15
CA ASN A 45 3.92 -6.83 -6.92
C ASN A 45 5.36 -6.82 -6.36
N THR A 46 6.21 -5.91 -6.83
CA THR A 46 7.58 -5.76 -6.33
C THR A 46 7.58 -5.30 -4.87
N ILE A 47 6.79 -4.30 -4.55
CA ILE A 47 6.64 -3.75 -3.20
C ILE A 47 6.09 -4.80 -2.23
N GLN A 48 5.03 -5.51 -2.61
CA GLN A 48 4.41 -6.54 -1.77
C GLN A 48 5.36 -7.69 -1.44
N LYS A 49 6.27 -8.02 -2.35
CA LYS A 49 7.27 -9.08 -2.15
C LYS A 49 8.46 -8.65 -1.30
N THR A 50 8.81 -7.36 -1.31
CA THR A 50 10.08 -6.88 -0.76
C THR A 50 9.93 -6.05 0.51
N TYR A 51 8.78 -5.42 0.74
CA TYR A 51 8.58 -4.53 1.88
C TYR A 51 7.83 -5.22 3.02
N LYS A 52 8.28 -4.96 4.25
CA LYS A 52 7.53 -5.37 5.44
C LYS A 52 6.16 -4.64 5.43
N TYR A 53 5.07 -5.38 5.61
CA TYR A 53 3.70 -4.87 5.41
C TYR A 53 3.49 -4.22 4.03
N GLY A 54 4.15 -4.76 3.01
CA GLY A 54 4.06 -4.26 1.63
C GLY A 54 2.65 -4.31 1.04
N GLN A 55 1.75 -5.08 1.64
CA GLN A 55 0.35 -5.14 1.22
C GLN A 55 -0.37 -3.81 1.46
N ASP A 56 -0.14 -3.16 2.61
CA ASP A 56 -0.80 -1.89 2.95
C ASP A 56 -0.46 -0.78 1.94
N ILE A 57 0.82 -0.65 1.59
CA ILE A 57 1.25 0.31 0.58
C ILE A 57 0.85 -0.12 -0.83
N GLY A 58 0.89 -1.42 -1.13
CA GLY A 58 0.44 -1.95 -2.42
C GLY A 58 -1.03 -1.65 -2.70
N GLU A 59 -1.89 -1.83 -1.70
CA GLU A 59 -3.31 -1.51 -1.77
C GLU A 59 -3.53 0.00 -1.92
N SER A 60 -2.79 0.80 -1.16
CA SER A 60 -2.83 2.27 -1.27
C SER A 60 -2.49 2.76 -2.69
N LEU A 61 -1.49 2.15 -3.34
CA LEU A 61 -1.08 2.52 -4.69
C LEU A 61 -2.09 2.07 -5.76
N LEU A 62 -2.69 0.89 -5.60
CA LEU A 62 -3.73 0.39 -6.52
C LEU A 62 -4.99 1.25 -6.48
N ASN A 63 -5.41 1.65 -5.27
CA ASN A 63 -6.61 2.45 -5.05
C ASN A 63 -6.35 3.96 -5.25
N MET A 64 -5.10 4.38 -5.42
CA MET A 64 -4.70 5.80 -5.47
C MET A 64 -5.14 6.57 -4.22
N GLU A 65 -5.24 5.89 -3.09
CA GLU A 65 -5.67 6.42 -1.81
C GLU A 65 -4.93 5.73 -0.67
N LEU A 66 -4.55 6.49 0.36
CA LEU A 66 -3.87 5.91 1.51
C LEU A 66 -4.83 4.99 2.27
N VAL A 67 -4.39 3.75 2.52
CA VAL A 67 -5.16 2.79 3.29
C VAL A 67 -5.43 3.33 4.70
N ASP A 68 -6.69 3.28 5.11
CA ASP A 68 -7.08 3.63 6.48
C ASP A 68 -6.93 2.39 7.38
N LEU A 69 -6.09 2.52 8.39
CA LEU A 69 -5.86 1.48 9.39
C LEU A 69 -6.55 1.78 10.72
N SER A 70 -7.37 2.83 10.81
CA SER A 70 -8.04 3.25 12.06
C SER A 70 -8.94 2.16 12.63
N ASP A 71 -9.60 1.37 11.78
CA ASP A 71 -10.44 0.24 12.21
C ASP A 71 -9.66 -0.88 12.91
N GLN A 72 -8.33 -0.89 12.75
CA GLN A 72 -7.43 -1.88 13.37
C GLN A 72 -6.77 -1.35 14.64
N GLU A 73 -7.10 -0.13 15.06
CA GLU A 73 -6.61 0.42 16.32
C GLU A 73 -7.11 -0.43 17.49
N PRO A 74 -6.20 -0.94 18.34
CA PRO A 74 -6.59 -1.78 19.45
C PRO A 74 -7.47 -1.04 20.46
N VAL A 75 -8.54 -1.69 20.87
CA VAL A 75 -9.43 -1.19 21.93
C VAL A 75 -9.17 -2.01 23.18
N MET A 76 -9.05 -1.32 24.33
CA MET A 76 -8.88 -2.00 25.60
C MET A 76 -10.10 -2.86 25.93
N GLY A 77 -9.88 -4.15 26.16
CA GLY A 77 -10.93 -5.10 26.52
C GLY A 77 -11.63 -4.71 27.84
N LYS A 78 -12.92 -5.00 27.92
CA LYS A 78 -13.70 -4.79 29.14
C LYS A 78 -13.41 -5.89 30.14
N LEU A 79 -13.40 -5.51 31.45
CA LEU A 79 -13.28 -6.45 32.54
C LEU A 79 -14.59 -7.22 32.69
N ASP A 80 -14.52 -8.55 32.62
CA ASP A 80 -15.68 -9.41 32.88
C ASP A 80 -15.70 -9.71 34.39
N VAL A 81 -16.40 -8.87 35.14
CA VAL A 81 -16.59 -9.08 36.60
C VAL A 81 -17.86 -9.88 36.81
N PRO A 82 -17.77 -11.12 37.33
CA PRO A 82 -18.97 -11.88 37.65
C PRO A 82 -19.82 -11.13 38.71
N ALA A 83 -21.10 -11.01 38.45
CA ALA A 83 -22.03 -10.30 39.34
C ALA A 83 -22.32 -11.05 40.67
N ASP A 84 -21.85 -12.27 40.85
CA ASP A 84 -22.16 -13.11 42.00
C ASP A 84 -21.04 -13.10 43.06
N THR A 85 -21.25 -12.31 44.10
CA THR A 85 -20.31 -12.12 45.22
C THR A 85 -20.77 -12.80 46.52
N THR A 86 -21.73 -13.74 46.47
CA THR A 86 -22.40 -14.29 47.66
C THR A 86 -21.64 -15.43 48.35
N ALA A 87 -20.51 -15.93 47.82
CA ALA A 87 -19.74 -17.00 48.46
C ALA A 87 -18.80 -16.44 49.55
N ALA A 88 -18.82 -17.03 50.73
CA ALA A 88 -17.96 -16.70 51.85
C ALA A 88 -16.46 -16.80 51.44
N GLY A 89 -15.70 -15.71 51.55
CA GLY A 89 -14.32 -15.57 51.06
C GLY A 89 -14.25 -15.07 49.60
N GLY A 90 -15.37 -14.89 48.93
CA GLY A 90 -15.42 -14.56 47.50
C GLY A 90 -14.95 -13.16 47.16
N ALA A 91 -15.22 -12.16 48.01
CA ALA A 91 -14.88 -10.75 47.69
C ALA A 91 -13.39 -10.50 47.53
N ALA A 92 -12.52 -11.04 48.40
CA ALA A 92 -11.05 -10.85 48.27
C ALA A 92 -10.50 -11.65 47.08
N ALA A 93 -10.97 -12.89 46.85
CA ALA A 93 -10.52 -13.70 45.72
C ALA A 93 -11.01 -13.15 44.40
N VAL A 94 -12.22 -12.62 44.31
CA VAL A 94 -12.79 -11.92 43.15
C VAL A 94 -11.98 -10.65 42.86
N THR A 95 -11.63 -9.88 43.93
CA THR A 95 -10.80 -8.67 43.77
C THR A 95 -9.39 -9.00 43.25
N MET A 96 -8.76 -10.06 43.74
CA MET A 96 -7.45 -10.49 43.22
C MET A 96 -7.52 -10.96 41.77
N ARG A 97 -8.51 -11.78 41.41
CA ARG A 97 -8.73 -12.23 40.04
C ARG A 97 -9.01 -11.06 39.10
N ALA A 98 -9.86 -10.11 39.52
CA ALA A 98 -10.16 -8.91 38.75
C ALA A 98 -8.90 -8.06 38.52
N ARG A 99 -8.05 -7.90 39.52
CA ARG A 99 -6.76 -7.19 39.37
C ARG A 99 -5.81 -7.90 38.43
N GLN A 100 -5.71 -9.23 38.48
CA GLN A 100 -4.88 -10.01 37.58
C GLN A 100 -5.40 -9.93 36.14
N GLN A 101 -6.73 -10.01 35.95
CA GLN A 101 -7.35 -9.85 34.64
C GLN A 101 -7.11 -8.45 34.09
N LEU A 102 -7.29 -7.40 34.90
CA LEU A 102 -7.02 -6.03 34.47
C LEU A 102 -5.57 -5.86 34.01
N LYS A 103 -4.62 -6.33 34.82
CA LYS A 103 -3.21 -6.27 34.46
C LYS A 103 -2.90 -7.03 33.16
N SER A 104 -3.51 -8.18 32.97
CA SER A 104 -3.38 -8.96 31.72
C SER A 104 -3.94 -8.22 30.51
N LEU A 105 -5.11 -7.56 30.67
CA LEU A 105 -5.73 -6.74 29.61
C LEU A 105 -4.88 -5.53 29.29
N GLU A 106 -4.33 -4.84 30.29
CA GLU A 106 -3.42 -3.70 30.10
C GLU A 106 -2.15 -4.10 29.35
N VAL A 107 -1.52 -5.21 29.73
CA VAL A 107 -0.33 -5.71 29.04
C VAL A 107 -0.66 -6.07 27.60
N LYS A 108 -1.75 -6.81 27.36
CA LYS A 108 -2.19 -7.16 26.02
C LYS A 108 -2.46 -5.92 25.17
N TYR A 109 -3.23 -4.97 25.69
CA TYR A 109 -3.54 -3.72 25.00
C TYR A 109 -2.25 -2.95 24.64
N THR A 110 -1.32 -2.82 25.59
CA THR A 110 -0.04 -2.14 25.34
C THR A 110 0.76 -2.80 24.24
N MET A 111 0.81 -4.14 24.23
CA MET A 111 1.53 -4.87 23.18
C MET A 111 0.85 -4.74 21.82
N ASP A 112 -0.48 -4.80 21.77
CA ASP A 112 -1.24 -4.68 20.52
C ASP A 112 -1.16 -3.25 20.00
N TYR A 113 -1.22 -2.24 20.87
CA TYR A 113 -1.05 -0.83 20.50
C TYR A 113 0.37 -0.55 19.98
N GLN A 114 1.40 -1.14 20.60
CA GLN A 114 2.76 -1.02 20.10
C GLN A 114 2.89 -1.59 18.68
N ARG A 115 2.33 -2.78 18.42
CA ARG A 115 2.33 -3.39 17.08
C ARG A 115 1.60 -2.54 16.05
N PHE A 116 0.48 -1.96 16.44
CA PHE A 116 -0.28 -1.05 15.58
C PHE A 116 0.52 0.21 15.26
N SER A 117 1.13 0.83 16.27
CA SER A 117 2.01 2.01 16.11
C SER A 117 3.20 1.70 15.19
N ASP A 118 3.85 0.55 15.39
CA ASP A 118 4.96 0.11 14.53
C ASP A 118 4.52 -0.08 13.07
N ARG A 119 3.31 -0.63 12.85
CA ARG A 119 2.76 -0.80 11.50
C ARG A 119 2.50 0.54 10.81
N LEU A 120 1.95 1.54 11.54
CA LEU A 120 1.76 2.89 11.02
C LEU A 120 3.09 3.57 10.64
N ASN A 121 4.11 3.40 11.47
CA ASN A 121 5.43 3.96 11.19
C ASN A 121 6.06 3.30 9.94
N ILE A 122 5.93 1.97 9.83
CA ILE A 122 6.42 1.23 8.65
C ILE A 122 5.65 1.66 7.38
N LEU A 123 4.34 1.90 7.46
CA LEU A 123 3.57 2.42 6.33
C LEU A 123 4.13 3.76 5.84
N LYS A 124 4.42 4.70 6.76
CA LYS A 124 5.04 5.99 6.41
C LYS A 124 6.41 5.83 5.76
N GLU A 125 7.24 4.93 6.28
CA GLU A 125 8.54 4.62 5.66
C GLU A 125 8.38 4.00 4.27
N ASN A 126 7.41 3.10 4.12
CA ASN A 126 7.13 2.44 2.85
C ASN A 126 6.62 3.43 1.79
N MET A 127 5.87 4.47 2.19
CA MET A 127 5.46 5.56 1.29
C MET A 127 6.70 6.24 0.68
N LEU A 128 7.68 6.62 1.51
CA LEU A 128 8.91 7.25 1.02
C LEU A 128 9.73 6.32 0.12
N LYS A 129 9.85 5.04 0.50
CA LYS A 129 10.56 4.02 -0.30
C LYS A 129 9.86 3.76 -1.62
N ALA A 130 8.53 3.70 -1.63
CA ALA A 130 7.74 3.52 -2.84
C ALA A 130 7.88 4.72 -3.79
N TYR A 131 7.85 5.95 -3.26
CA TYR A 131 8.14 7.14 -4.06
C TYR A 131 9.51 7.05 -4.74
N ALA A 132 10.56 6.75 -3.97
CA ALA A 132 11.91 6.63 -4.51
C ALA A 132 12.04 5.52 -5.57
N LEU A 133 11.37 4.38 -5.35
CA LEU A 133 11.33 3.27 -6.29
C LEU A 133 10.63 3.67 -7.60
N ILE A 134 9.43 4.23 -7.52
CA ILE A 134 8.62 4.64 -8.68
C ILE A 134 9.37 5.71 -9.47
N TYR A 135 9.76 6.79 -8.80
CA TYR A 135 10.41 7.92 -9.46
C TYR A 135 11.78 7.55 -10.05
N GLY A 136 12.61 6.82 -9.28
CA GLY A 136 13.99 6.50 -9.68
C GLY A 136 14.09 5.36 -10.69
N SER A 137 13.32 4.29 -10.50
CA SER A 137 13.47 3.06 -11.28
C SER A 137 12.43 2.90 -12.38
N PHE A 138 11.21 3.39 -12.17
CA PHE A 138 10.09 3.18 -13.09
C PHE A 138 9.71 4.40 -13.92
N CYS A 139 10.20 5.60 -13.61
CA CYS A 139 10.02 6.77 -14.47
C CYS A 139 11.18 6.89 -15.48
N THR A 140 10.85 7.13 -16.75
CA THR A 140 11.85 7.56 -17.73
C THR A 140 12.38 8.95 -17.40
N LYS A 141 13.57 9.30 -17.93
CA LYS A 141 14.13 10.66 -17.78
C LYS A 141 13.15 11.75 -18.24
N HIS A 142 12.45 11.51 -19.34
CA HIS A 142 11.42 12.42 -19.84
C HIS A 142 10.26 12.59 -18.87
N MET A 143 9.77 11.49 -18.27
CA MET A 143 8.72 11.55 -17.26
C MET A 143 9.19 12.34 -16.03
N GLN A 144 10.41 12.09 -15.54
CA GLN A 144 10.97 12.83 -14.42
C GLN A 144 11.05 14.34 -14.71
N SER A 145 11.52 14.72 -15.91
CA SER A 145 11.59 16.14 -16.31
C SER A 145 10.21 16.78 -16.39
N ARG A 146 9.21 16.07 -16.91
CA ARG A 146 7.84 16.57 -16.97
C ARG A 146 7.24 16.77 -15.58
N LEU A 147 7.43 15.80 -14.68
CA LEU A 147 6.97 15.91 -13.30
C LEU A 147 7.60 17.11 -12.58
N GLN A 148 8.90 17.32 -12.75
CA GLN A 148 9.62 18.46 -12.14
C GLN A 148 9.15 19.83 -12.65
N GLN A 149 8.58 19.91 -13.84
CA GLN A 149 8.02 21.14 -14.41
C GLN A 149 6.65 21.50 -13.85
N LEU A 150 5.99 20.59 -13.15
CA LEU A 150 4.69 20.85 -12.54
C LEU A 150 4.82 21.84 -11.36
N PRO A 151 3.95 22.85 -11.29
CA PRO A 151 4.03 23.88 -10.23
C PRO A 151 3.88 23.31 -8.82
N ASN A 152 3.14 22.22 -8.68
CA ASN A 152 2.88 21.54 -7.41
C ASN A 152 3.86 20.38 -7.11
N TYR A 153 4.92 20.20 -7.92
CA TYR A 153 5.85 19.08 -7.75
C TYR A 153 6.49 19.05 -6.37
N THR A 154 6.98 20.20 -5.89
CA THR A 154 7.71 20.30 -4.61
C THR A 154 6.81 20.27 -3.40
N THR A 155 5.56 20.67 -3.54
CA THR A 155 4.60 20.83 -2.43
C THR A 155 3.73 19.60 -2.21
N GLU A 156 3.35 18.90 -3.28
CA GLU A 156 2.35 17.83 -3.22
C GLU A 156 2.88 16.49 -3.71
N ILE A 157 3.68 16.48 -4.78
CA ILE A 157 4.08 15.24 -5.45
C ILE A 157 5.34 14.66 -4.83
N ARG A 158 6.28 15.51 -4.42
CA ARG A 158 7.56 15.09 -3.88
C ARG A 158 7.37 14.35 -2.55
N ALA A 159 7.87 13.13 -2.50
CA ALA A 159 7.78 12.19 -1.38
C ALA A 159 6.39 11.54 -1.18
N ASP A 160 5.40 11.83 -2.01
CA ASP A 160 4.11 11.15 -2.01
C ASP A 160 3.98 10.24 -3.26
N PRO A 161 4.00 8.90 -3.11
CA PRO A 161 3.90 7.99 -4.24
C PRO A 161 2.50 7.94 -4.85
N ILE A 162 1.45 8.28 -4.09
CA ILE A 162 0.07 8.28 -4.55
C ILE A 162 -0.15 9.48 -5.47
N GLU A 163 0.22 10.68 -5.03
CA GLU A 163 0.13 11.88 -5.85
C GLU A 163 1.07 11.79 -7.07
N LEU A 164 2.24 11.15 -6.90
CA LEU A 164 3.13 10.86 -8.02
C LEU A 164 2.44 10.00 -9.08
N LEU A 165 1.78 8.90 -8.70
CA LEU A 165 1.07 8.02 -9.65
C LEU A 165 -0.11 8.71 -10.32
N LYS A 166 -0.90 9.51 -9.59
CA LYS A 166 -1.99 10.32 -10.16
C LYS A 166 -1.48 11.25 -11.25
N MET A 167 -0.37 11.96 -11.00
CA MET A 167 0.21 12.85 -11.98
C MET A 167 0.81 12.11 -13.17
N ILE A 168 1.46 10.97 -12.95
CA ILE A 168 1.95 10.10 -14.03
C ILE A 168 0.78 9.64 -14.91
N GLN A 169 -0.33 9.22 -14.31
CA GLN A 169 -1.53 8.81 -15.04
C GLN A 169 -2.05 9.93 -15.94
N ILE A 170 -2.17 11.14 -15.39
CA ILE A 170 -2.60 12.31 -16.16
C ILE A 170 -1.64 12.60 -17.32
N LEU A 171 -0.33 12.58 -17.08
CA LEU A 171 0.68 12.85 -18.11
C LEU A 171 0.71 11.79 -19.20
N MET A 172 0.43 10.53 -18.87
CA MET A 172 0.36 9.43 -19.84
C MET A 172 -0.93 9.45 -20.67
N HIS A 173 -2.03 9.94 -20.11
CA HIS A 173 -3.34 9.97 -20.76
C HIS A 173 -3.65 11.29 -21.48
N ASP A 174 -2.82 12.34 -21.31
CA ASP A 174 -3.01 13.64 -21.97
C ASP A 174 -2.40 13.64 -23.39
N PRO A 175 -3.22 13.50 -24.46
CA PRO A 175 -2.73 13.44 -25.81
C PRO A 175 -2.19 14.80 -26.34
N VAL A 176 -2.56 15.91 -25.70
CA VAL A 176 -2.18 17.25 -26.12
C VAL A 176 -0.81 17.64 -25.56
N ARG A 177 -0.54 17.31 -24.31
CA ARG A 177 0.74 17.61 -23.65
C ARG A 177 1.87 16.68 -24.07
N GLY A 178 1.56 15.53 -24.67
CA GLY A 178 2.56 14.57 -25.21
C GLY A 178 3.13 14.97 -26.56
N ARG A 179 2.52 15.89 -27.30
CA ARG A 179 2.88 16.20 -28.69
C ARG A 179 3.90 17.33 -28.86
N TYR A 180 4.11 18.18 -27.85
CA TYR A 180 5.06 19.28 -27.94
C TYR A 180 5.91 19.34 -26.66
N PRO A 181 7.25 19.14 -26.79
CA PRO A 181 8.16 19.42 -25.70
C PRO A 181 8.29 20.93 -25.47
#